data_70f826221bd0dfafe853746ddd8a12f5
#
_entry.id   70f826221bd0dfafe853746ddd8a12f5
#
_cell.length_a   1.000
_cell.length_b   1.000
_cell.length_c   1.000
_cell.angle_alpha   90.00
_cell.angle_beta   90.00
_cell.angle_gamma   90.00
#
_symmetry.space_group_name_H-M   'P 1'
#
loop_
_entity.id
_entity.type
_entity.pdbx_description
1 polymer ?
#
loop_
_entity_poly.entity_id
_entity_poly.type
_entity_poly.pdbx_seq_one_letter_code
_entity_poly.pdbx_strand_id
1 'polypeptide(L)'
;MNSTTEQLAPLVKNIRTFKGAEDSPLLAPRGVFLVDGRLFIADTAQNRVFIWHRMPDSEFQAPDVVLGQSKKALTGRNAGSKVTAATLFYPSGLWSDGRRLIVADAWNHRVLIWQNIPTEDGQEADVVLGQPDFYHNDPNVEGIGHSPSARSLNWPYGVFSDGERLWIADTGNRRVLYFESIPTESYAAADQVIGKPGFEERDYDHEDPIWPYSVKISPEGVMAVTDTQYYRILLWKDWTTAFQQKADVIIGQASFAGNGQNQFGWFPQANTLNWCYDTCFYRKGLWVADTGNSRALWFDQIPESHNREADNLLGQDNSSDRQRKQKYHLDNRRQSVLAFSDLY
;
A
#
# COMPACT_ATOMS: atom_id res chain seq x y z
N MET A 1 14.34 12.47 -30.45
CA MET A 1 13.35 11.96 -29.45
C MET A 1 14.16 11.63 -28.21
N ASN A 2 14.22 12.57 -27.26
CA ASN A 2 14.92 12.34 -25.99
C ASN A 2 14.06 11.37 -25.19
N SER A 3 14.66 10.28 -24.74
CA SER A 3 13.94 9.27 -23.99
C SER A 3 13.50 9.85 -22.63
N THR A 4 12.28 9.58 -22.23
CA THR A 4 11.71 9.95 -20.92
C THR A 4 12.59 9.50 -19.74
N THR A 5 13.46 8.50 -19.94
CA THR A 5 14.46 8.04 -18.97
C THR A 5 15.57 9.04 -18.67
N GLU A 6 15.95 9.90 -19.63
CA GLU A 6 16.96 10.93 -19.38
C GLU A 6 16.43 12.07 -18.49
N GLN A 7 15.14 12.38 -18.56
CA GLN A 7 14.50 13.40 -17.71
C GLN A 7 14.34 12.94 -16.26
N LEU A 8 14.17 11.63 -16.01
CA LEU A 8 14.10 11.05 -14.67
C LEU A 8 15.47 10.83 -14.02
N ALA A 9 16.56 10.85 -14.80
CA ALA A 9 17.92 10.62 -14.28
C ALA A 9 18.31 11.51 -13.09
N PRO A 10 17.84 12.77 -12.97
CA PRO A 10 18.08 13.58 -11.78
C PRO A 10 17.28 13.15 -10.54
N LEU A 11 16.13 12.47 -10.73
CA LEU A 11 15.25 12.00 -9.65
C LEU A 11 15.61 10.59 -9.21
N VAL A 12 15.99 9.74 -10.15
CA VAL A 12 16.28 8.32 -9.91
C VAL A 12 17.78 8.09 -10.15
N LYS A 13 18.58 8.22 -9.10
CA LYS A 13 20.04 8.03 -9.19
C LYS A 13 20.44 6.57 -9.26
N ASN A 14 19.76 5.71 -8.51
CA ASN A 14 20.05 4.29 -8.43
C ASN A 14 18.75 3.49 -8.40
N ILE A 15 18.61 2.53 -9.30
CA ILE A 15 17.56 1.51 -9.25
C ILE A 15 18.22 0.23 -8.78
N ARG A 16 17.72 -0.33 -7.66
CA ARG A 16 18.17 -1.61 -7.14
C ARG A 16 17.06 -2.62 -7.21
N THR A 17 17.40 -3.86 -7.54
CA THR A 17 16.46 -4.99 -7.57
C THR A 17 16.78 -5.89 -6.39
N PHE A 18 15.75 -6.24 -5.63
CA PHE A 18 15.85 -7.20 -4.53
C PHE A 18 15.00 -8.41 -4.82
N LYS A 19 15.54 -9.59 -4.61
CA LYS A 19 14.87 -10.87 -4.85
C LYS A 19 14.69 -11.70 -3.58
N GLY A 20 15.14 -11.20 -2.44
CA GLY A 20 15.16 -11.96 -1.18
C GLY A 20 16.37 -12.90 -1.12
N ALA A 21 16.31 -13.95 -0.31
CA ALA A 21 17.36 -14.97 -0.28
C ALA A 21 17.28 -15.92 -1.48
N GLU A 22 18.40 -16.52 -1.88
CA GLU A 22 18.42 -17.50 -2.99
C GLU A 22 17.51 -18.70 -2.75
N ASP A 23 17.45 -19.20 -1.52
CA ASP A 23 16.60 -20.31 -1.09
C ASP A 23 15.19 -19.89 -0.69
N SER A 24 14.96 -18.59 -0.61
CA SER A 24 13.68 -18.01 -0.19
C SER A 24 13.38 -16.70 -0.93
N PRO A 25 13.22 -16.76 -2.27
CA PRO A 25 12.99 -15.58 -3.07
C PRO A 25 11.63 -14.93 -2.78
N LEU A 26 11.55 -13.63 -3.00
CA LEU A 26 10.28 -12.88 -2.96
C LEU A 26 9.31 -13.36 -4.04
N LEU A 27 8.01 -13.42 -3.70
CA LEU A 27 6.94 -13.76 -4.64
C LEU A 27 5.75 -12.82 -4.50
N ALA A 28 5.51 -12.00 -5.51
CA ALA A 28 4.43 -11.01 -5.56
C ALA A 28 4.38 -10.07 -4.34
N PRO A 29 5.50 -9.41 -3.98
CA PRO A 29 5.49 -8.42 -2.92
C PRO A 29 4.58 -7.25 -3.27
N ARG A 30 3.85 -6.71 -2.29
CA ARG A 30 2.95 -5.56 -2.47
C ARG A 30 3.32 -4.35 -1.63
N GLY A 31 3.81 -4.57 -0.41
CA GLY A 31 4.24 -3.49 0.47
C GLY A 31 5.75 -3.38 0.50
N VAL A 32 6.26 -2.16 0.38
CA VAL A 32 7.67 -1.82 0.58
C VAL A 32 7.74 -0.59 1.45
N PHE A 33 8.59 -0.61 2.44
CA PHE A 33 8.83 0.55 3.29
C PHE A 33 10.32 0.67 3.64
N LEU A 34 10.84 1.88 3.57
CA LEU A 34 12.23 2.20 3.89
C LEU A 34 12.26 3.33 4.92
N VAL A 35 12.95 3.11 6.02
CA VAL A 35 13.15 4.13 7.06
C VAL A 35 14.48 3.87 7.77
N ASP A 36 15.28 4.91 8.00
CA ASP A 36 16.56 4.85 8.70
C ASP A 36 17.51 3.77 8.15
N GLY A 37 17.51 3.58 6.82
CA GLY A 37 18.30 2.57 6.15
C GLY A 37 17.82 1.12 6.34
N ARG A 38 16.68 0.90 7.01
CA ARG A 38 16.02 -0.40 7.17
C ARG A 38 15.01 -0.61 6.06
N LEU A 39 14.97 -1.81 5.50
CA LEU A 39 14.03 -2.19 4.44
C LEU A 39 13.02 -3.21 4.98
N PHE A 40 11.75 -2.95 4.73
CA PHE A 40 10.62 -3.84 5.04
C PHE A 40 9.91 -4.21 3.75
N ILE A 41 9.66 -5.50 3.53
CA ILE A 41 8.93 -5.98 2.34
C ILE A 41 7.85 -6.95 2.76
N ALA A 42 6.61 -6.64 2.44
CA ALA A 42 5.50 -7.58 2.51
C ALA A 42 5.58 -8.53 1.30
N ASP A 43 6.07 -9.73 1.51
CA ASP A 43 6.11 -10.82 0.53
C ASP A 43 4.74 -11.52 0.52
N THR A 44 3.78 -10.80 -0.03
CA THR A 44 2.34 -11.01 0.14
C THR A 44 1.89 -12.41 -0.23
N ALA A 45 2.30 -12.92 -1.40
CA ALA A 45 1.88 -14.25 -1.85
C ALA A 45 2.50 -15.39 -1.01
N GLN A 46 3.51 -15.10 -0.22
CA GLN A 46 4.17 -16.07 0.68
C GLN A 46 3.85 -15.81 2.16
N ASN A 47 2.85 -14.96 2.46
CA ASN A 47 2.30 -14.79 3.80
C ASN A 47 3.35 -14.42 4.86
N ARG A 48 4.28 -13.53 4.50
CA ARG A 48 5.40 -13.13 5.37
C ARG A 48 5.81 -11.69 5.12
N VAL A 49 6.48 -11.10 6.11
CA VAL A 49 7.17 -9.81 5.97
C VAL A 49 8.65 -10.05 6.21
N PHE A 50 9.49 -9.56 5.31
CA PHE A 50 10.93 -9.57 5.45
C PHE A 50 11.42 -8.22 5.97
N ILE A 51 12.38 -8.26 6.91
CA ILE A 51 13.03 -7.10 7.50
C ILE A 51 14.53 -7.21 7.29
N TRP A 52 15.12 -6.17 6.71
CA TRP A 52 16.56 -5.95 6.70
C TRP A 52 16.86 -4.75 7.60
N HIS A 53 17.70 -4.94 8.62
CA HIS A 53 18.11 -3.85 9.53
C HIS A 53 19.05 -2.86 8.87
N ARG A 54 19.55 -3.18 7.69
CA ARG A 54 20.31 -2.30 6.80
C ARG A 54 19.90 -2.58 5.36
N MET A 55 19.97 -1.55 4.53
CA MET A 55 19.71 -1.71 3.09
C MET A 55 20.56 -2.84 2.51
N PRO A 56 19.98 -3.85 1.85
CA PRO A 56 20.74 -4.94 1.26
C PRO A 56 21.77 -4.45 0.25
N ASP A 57 22.96 -5.04 0.27
CA ASP A 57 24.05 -4.70 -0.66
C ASP A 57 23.99 -5.51 -1.95
N SER A 58 23.29 -6.64 -1.96
CA SER A 58 23.14 -7.52 -3.10
C SER A 58 21.68 -7.91 -3.38
N GLU A 59 21.40 -8.34 -4.61
CA GLU A 59 20.08 -8.73 -5.07
C GLU A 59 19.47 -9.91 -4.27
N PHE A 60 20.31 -10.83 -3.81
CA PHE A 60 19.93 -12.05 -3.09
C PHE A 60 20.39 -12.06 -1.63
N GLN A 61 20.46 -10.94 -1.01
CA GLN A 61 20.79 -10.88 0.41
C GLN A 61 19.61 -11.35 1.26
N ALA A 62 19.85 -12.34 2.11
CA ALA A 62 18.84 -12.83 3.05
C ALA A 62 18.39 -11.72 4.02
N PRO A 63 17.10 -11.66 4.37
CA PRO A 63 16.62 -10.74 5.40
C PRO A 63 17.18 -11.12 6.78
N ASP A 64 17.26 -10.14 7.67
CA ASP A 64 17.64 -10.38 9.06
C ASP A 64 16.51 -11.09 9.81
N VAL A 65 15.26 -10.68 9.58
CA VAL A 65 14.05 -11.19 10.27
C VAL A 65 12.95 -11.53 9.27
N VAL A 66 12.17 -12.59 9.57
CA VAL A 66 10.90 -12.88 8.92
C VAL A 66 9.76 -12.84 9.94
N LEU A 67 8.66 -12.16 9.60
CA LEU A 67 7.41 -12.19 10.35
C LEU A 67 6.34 -12.99 9.62
N GLY A 68 5.39 -13.54 10.37
CA GLY A 68 4.31 -14.37 9.83
C GLY A 68 4.69 -15.84 9.64
N GLN A 69 5.98 -16.16 9.75
CA GLN A 69 6.57 -17.50 9.62
C GLN A 69 7.62 -17.69 10.71
N SER A 70 7.82 -18.93 11.15
CA SER A 70 8.87 -19.27 12.13
C SER A 70 10.26 -19.40 11.51
N LYS A 71 10.36 -19.44 10.19
CA LYS A 71 11.62 -19.52 9.42
C LYS A 71 11.43 -18.85 8.06
N LYS A 72 12.51 -18.29 7.52
CA LYS A 72 12.53 -17.54 6.25
C LYS A 72 12.04 -18.35 5.04
N ALA A 73 12.28 -19.65 5.01
CA ALA A 73 11.88 -20.52 3.91
C ALA A 73 10.39 -20.96 3.95
N LEU A 74 9.67 -20.72 5.05
CA LEU A 74 8.27 -21.09 5.18
C LEU A 74 7.35 -20.05 4.55
N THR A 75 6.21 -20.50 4.02
CA THR A 75 5.31 -19.65 3.21
C THR A 75 3.83 -19.95 3.46
N GLY A 76 3.52 -20.81 4.44
CA GLY A 76 2.16 -21.24 4.72
C GLY A 76 1.28 -20.11 5.20
N ARG A 77 0.02 -20.06 4.73
CA ARG A 77 -1.02 -19.21 5.30
C ARG A 77 -1.07 -19.42 6.82
N ASN A 78 -0.98 -18.33 7.59
CA ASN A 78 -0.92 -18.41 9.05
C ASN A 78 0.12 -19.44 9.54
N ALA A 79 1.30 -19.45 8.93
CA ALA A 79 2.38 -20.41 9.19
C ALA A 79 1.95 -21.89 9.07
N GLY A 80 0.92 -22.19 8.25
CA GLY A 80 0.35 -23.52 8.09
C GLY A 80 -0.56 -23.97 9.25
N SER A 81 -1.00 -23.04 10.11
CA SER A 81 -1.74 -23.32 11.33
C SER A 81 -2.92 -22.35 11.51
N LYS A 82 -3.36 -22.19 12.76
CA LYS A 82 -4.37 -21.19 13.15
C LYS A 82 -3.76 -19.79 13.20
N VAL A 83 -4.62 -18.78 13.13
CA VAL A 83 -4.25 -17.39 13.32
C VAL A 83 -3.79 -17.14 14.76
N THR A 84 -2.69 -16.40 14.93
CA THR A 84 -2.11 -15.99 16.22
C THR A 84 -1.44 -14.62 16.08
N ALA A 85 -0.85 -14.08 17.15
CA ALA A 85 -0.07 -12.85 17.12
C ALA A 85 1.19 -12.91 16.22
N ALA A 86 1.71 -14.13 15.96
CA ALA A 86 2.93 -14.37 15.19
C ALA A 86 2.68 -14.72 13.71
N THR A 87 1.42 -14.83 13.27
CA THR A 87 1.09 -15.35 11.94
C THR A 87 0.52 -14.30 11.02
N LEU A 88 0.70 -14.47 9.70
CA LEU A 88 0.20 -13.57 8.67
C LEU A 88 -0.52 -14.33 7.56
N PHE A 89 -1.49 -13.66 6.93
CA PHE A 89 -2.14 -14.12 5.73
C PHE A 89 -2.35 -12.96 4.76
N TYR A 90 -1.60 -12.97 3.66
CA TYR A 90 -1.63 -11.95 2.62
C TYR A 90 -1.30 -10.54 3.16
N PRO A 91 -0.17 -10.35 3.90
CA PRO A 91 0.24 -9.04 4.36
C PRO A 91 0.44 -8.10 3.17
N SER A 92 0.03 -6.84 3.30
CA SER A 92 0.05 -5.87 2.20
C SER A 92 0.72 -4.56 2.62
N GLY A 93 -0.02 -3.60 3.13
CA GLY A 93 0.51 -2.31 3.53
C GLY A 93 1.46 -2.39 4.72
N LEU A 94 2.52 -1.60 4.66
CA LEU A 94 3.54 -1.48 5.72
C LEU A 94 3.75 -0.02 6.06
N TRP A 95 4.02 0.23 7.34
CA TRP A 95 4.50 1.53 7.82
C TRP A 95 5.42 1.36 9.02
N SER A 96 6.43 2.23 9.14
CA SER A 96 7.33 2.27 10.29
C SER A 96 7.88 3.69 10.50
N ASP A 97 8.09 4.05 11.75
CA ASP A 97 8.83 5.26 12.16
C ASP A 97 10.27 4.96 12.59
N GLY A 98 10.80 3.78 12.25
CA GLY A 98 12.11 3.32 12.69
C GLY A 98 12.12 2.71 14.10
N ARG A 99 11.03 2.87 14.86
CA ARG A 99 10.79 2.25 16.16
C ARG A 99 9.67 1.22 16.11
N ARG A 100 8.51 1.62 15.62
CA ARG A 100 7.31 0.78 15.48
C ARG A 100 7.22 0.18 14.08
N LEU A 101 6.53 -0.94 13.97
CA LEU A 101 6.12 -1.51 12.69
C LEU A 101 4.61 -1.74 12.69
N ILE A 102 3.93 -1.33 11.64
CA ILE A 102 2.50 -1.56 11.41
C ILE A 102 2.35 -2.34 10.11
N VAL A 103 1.57 -3.43 10.15
CA VAL A 103 1.35 -4.34 9.02
C VAL A 103 -0.14 -4.57 8.81
N ALA A 104 -0.62 -4.29 7.61
CA ALA A 104 -1.95 -4.71 7.17
C ALA A 104 -1.93 -6.21 6.85
N ASP A 105 -2.49 -7.02 7.74
CA ASP A 105 -2.66 -8.47 7.60
C ASP A 105 -4.01 -8.76 6.93
N ALA A 106 -4.06 -8.46 5.61
CA ALA A 106 -5.29 -8.17 4.88
C ALA A 106 -6.30 -9.31 4.90
N TRP A 107 -5.87 -10.56 4.73
CA TRP A 107 -6.79 -11.70 4.64
C TRP A 107 -7.07 -12.36 6.00
N ASN A 108 -6.46 -11.86 7.06
CA ASN A 108 -6.92 -12.07 8.44
C ASN A 108 -7.80 -10.90 8.94
N HIS A 109 -8.15 -9.96 8.06
CA HIS A 109 -9.05 -8.84 8.35
C HIS A 109 -8.62 -8.01 9.56
N ARG A 110 -7.31 -7.75 9.69
CA ARG A 110 -6.73 -7.07 10.84
C ARG A 110 -5.50 -6.24 10.46
N VAL A 111 -5.11 -5.35 11.35
CA VAL A 111 -3.82 -4.66 11.32
C VAL A 111 -3.06 -5.04 12.59
N LEU A 112 -1.79 -5.39 12.43
CA LEU A 112 -0.89 -5.74 13.52
C LEU A 112 0.11 -4.63 13.76
N ILE A 113 0.40 -4.34 15.04
CA ILE A 113 1.37 -3.33 15.46
C ILE A 113 2.40 -3.97 16.38
N TRP A 114 3.67 -3.78 16.06
CA TRP A 114 4.80 -4.02 16.93
C TRP A 114 5.27 -2.67 17.46
N GLN A 115 5.32 -2.51 18.78
CA GLN A 115 5.76 -1.26 19.44
C GLN A 115 7.26 -1.03 19.31
N ASN A 116 8.01 -2.08 19.00
CA ASN A 116 9.42 -2.03 18.66
C ASN A 116 9.68 -2.88 17.42
N ILE A 117 10.65 -2.45 16.58
CA ILE A 117 11.03 -3.22 15.39
C ILE A 117 11.41 -4.65 15.78
N PRO A 118 10.78 -5.67 15.21
CA PRO A 118 11.07 -7.06 15.48
C PRO A 118 12.53 -7.43 15.21
N THR A 119 13.11 -8.24 16.10
CA THR A 119 14.50 -8.70 16.04
C THR A 119 14.63 -10.22 15.90
N GLU A 120 13.51 -10.95 16.03
CA GLU A 120 13.47 -12.40 15.96
C GLU A 120 12.44 -12.89 14.91
N ASP A 121 12.76 -14.03 14.28
CA ASP A 121 11.84 -14.67 13.32
C ASP A 121 10.54 -15.08 14.05
N GLY A 122 9.39 -14.75 13.44
CA GLY A 122 8.09 -15.08 14.00
C GLY A 122 7.72 -14.32 15.28
N GLN A 123 8.38 -13.20 15.57
CA GLN A 123 8.05 -12.38 16.75
C GLN A 123 6.58 -11.96 16.74
N GLU A 124 5.91 -12.15 17.88
CA GLU A 124 4.51 -11.78 18.09
C GLU A 124 4.30 -10.27 18.04
N ALA A 125 3.15 -9.86 17.48
CA ALA A 125 2.70 -8.47 17.54
C ALA A 125 2.18 -8.11 18.93
N ASP A 126 2.30 -6.83 19.27
CA ASP A 126 1.86 -6.30 20.58
C ASP A 126 0.38 -5.89 20.56
N VAL A 127 -0.13 -5.44 19.41
CA VAL A 127 -1.49 -4.89 19.27
C VAL A 127 -2.15 -5.43 18.00
N VAL A 128 -3.45 -5.74 18.08
CA VAL A 128 -4.30 -6.10 16.96
C VAL A 128 -5.47 -5.12 16.83
N LEU A 129 -5.69 -4.59 15.62
CA LEU A 129 -6.85 -3.78 15.27
C LEU A 129 -7.73 -4.53 14.28
N GLY A 130 -9.04 -4.33 14.33
CA GLY A 130 -10.00 -4.96 13.43
C GLY A 130 -10.57 -6.28 13.93
N GLN A 131 -9.91 -6.89 14.93
CA GLN A 131 -10.32 -8.14 15.58
C GLN A 131 -10.27 -7.98 17.10
N PRO A 132 -11.14 -8.70 17.85
CA PRO A 132 -11.20 -8.59 19.31
C PRO A 132 -9.92 -9.09 20.00
N ASP A 133 -9.21 -10.01 19.37
CA ASP A 133 -7.95 -10.57 19.82
C ASP A 133 -7.13 -11.14 18.64
N PHE A 134 -6.00 -11.75 18.91
CA PHE A 134 -5.09 -12.32 17.90
C PHE A 134 -5.57 -13.64 17.28
N TYR A 135 -6.65 -14.24 17.79
CA TYR A 135 -7.10 -15.58 17.39
C TYR A 135 -8.35 -15.54 16.49
N HIS A 136 -8.94 -14.35 16.29
CA HIS A 136 -10.05 -14.11 15.37
C HIS A 136 -9.56 -13.54 14.05
N ASN A 137 -10.26 -13.88 12.95
CA ASN A 137 -9.93 -13.40 11.61
C ASN A 137 -11.11 -13.40 10.63
N ASP A 138 -12.33 -13.34 11.15
CA ASP A 138 -13.50 -13.18 10.28
C ASP A 138 -13.68 -11.71 9.86
N PRO A 139 -14.09 -11.44 8.60
CA PRO A 139 -14.38 -10.08 8.16
C PRO A 139 -15.46 -9.45 9.07
N ASN A 140 -15.23 -8.19 9.47
CA ASN A 140 -16.13 -7.48 10.39
C ASN A 140 -16.37 -8.21 11.72
N VAL A 141 -15.41 -9.04 12.17
CA VAL A 141 -15.45 -9.86 13.40
C VAL A 141 -16.43 -11.04 13.33
N GLU A 142 -17.63 -10.81 12.84
CA GLU A 142 -18.73 -11.80 12.84
C GLU A 142 -19.01 -12.39 11.44
N GLY A 143 -18.21 -12.04 10.44
CA GLY A 143 -18.33 -12.52 9.07
C GLY A 143 -18.82 -11.47 8.07
N ILE A 144 -18.70 -11.78 6.79
CA ILE A 144 -18.98 -10.86 5.68
C ILE A 144 -20.44 -10.37 5.64
N GLY A 145 -21.37 -11.11 6.28
CA GLY A 145 -22.78 -10.74 6.37
C GLY A 145 -23.08 -9.62 7.37
N HIS A 146 -22.18 -9.34 8.28
CA HIS A 146 -22.37 -8.39 9.37
C HIS A 146 -21.92 -6.97 9.01
N SER A 147 -22.57 -5.99 9.64
CA SER A 147 -22.21 -4.58 9.46
C SER A 147 -20.81 -4.30 10.00
N PRO A 148 -20.04 -3.45 9.34
CA PRO A 148 -18.80 -2.95 9.90
C PRO A 148 -19.07 -2.07 11.13
N SER A 149 -18.03 -1.81 11.92
CA SER A 149 -18.09 -0.90 13.06
C SER A 149 -16.80 -0.06 13.11
N ALA A 150 -16.69 0.85 14.09
CA ALA A 150 -15.45 1.57 14.33
C ALA A 150 -14.26 0.66 14.73
N ARG A 151 -14.54 -0.59 15.13
CA ARG A 151 -13.55 -1.56 15.64
C ARG A 151 -13.26 -2.71 14.70
N SER A 152 -14.00 -2.83 13.59
CA SER A 152 -13.90 -3.99 12.69
C SER A 152 -13.26 -3.61 11.37
N LEU A 153 -12.62 -4.59 10.71
CA LEU A 153 -11.99 -4.45 9.41
C LEU A 153 -12.43 -5.56 8.46
N ASN A 154 -12.35 -5.26 7.16
CA ASN A 154 -12.56 -6.23 6.10
C ASN A 154 -11.56 -5.97 4.96
N TRP A 155 -10.60 -6.88 4.77
CA TRP A 155 -9.51 -6.75 3.81
C TRP A 155 -8.80 -5.39 3.90
N PRO A 156 -8.18 -5.01 5.02
CA PRO A 156 -7.36 -3.81 5.06
C PRO A 156 -6.10 -4.02 4.21
N TYR A 157 -5.95 -3.26 3.12
CA TYR A 157 -4.78 -3.39 2.26
C TYR A 157 -3.72 -2.33 2.51
N GLY A 158 -4.08 -1.15 2.97
CA GLY A 158 -3.15 -0.05 3.18
C GLY A 158 -3.14 0.47 4.60
N VAL A 159 -1.96 0.86 5.07
CA VAL A 159 -1.77 1.59 6.33
C VAL A 159 -0.83 2.78 6.08
N PHE A 160 -1.09 3.87 6.76
CA PHE A 160 -0.23 5.04 6.78
C PHE A 160 -0.29 5.69 8.15
N SER A 161 0.84 6.22 8.61
CA SER A 161 0.91 7.07 9.79
C SER A 161 1.89 8.23 9.54
N ASP A 162 1.68 9.33 10.22
CA ASP A 162 2.61 10.46 10.28
C ASP A 162 3.50 10.40 11.54
N GLY A 163 3.47 9.26 12.27
CA GLY A 163 4.19 9.04 13.53
C GLY A 163 3.33 9.27 14.76
N GLU A 164 2.20 9.95 14.63
CA GLU A 164 1.24 10.23 15.70
C GLU A 164 -0.12 9.57 15.41
N ARG A 165 -0.69 9.85 14.26
CA ARG A 165 -2.00 9.39 13.79
C ARG A 165 -1.88 8.15 12.92
N LEU A 166 -2.99 7.42 12.74
CA LEU A 166 -3.02 6.24 11.89
C LEU A 166 -4.23 6.28 10.93
N TRP A 167 -3.99 5.97 9.67
CA TRP A 167 -5.03 5.76 8.66
C TRP A 167 -4.95 4.32 8.15
N ILE A 168 -6.12 3.67 8.02
CA ILE A 168 -6.24 2.29 7.51
C ILE A 168 -7.19 2.30 6.30
N ALA A 169 -6.70 1.87 5.15
CA ALA A 169 -7.54 1.60 3.99
C ALA A 169 -8.29 0.28 4.21
N ASP A 170 -9.51 0.37 4.73
CA ASP A 170 -10.42 -0.74 5.00
C ASP A 170 -11.20 -1.08 3.72
N THR A 171 -10.48 -1.70 2.79
CA THR A 171 -10.83 -1.88 1.38
C THR A 171 -12.14 -2.62 1.18
N GLY A 172 -12.34 -3.74 1.91
CA GLY A 172 -13.55 -4.56 1.80
C GLY A 172 -14.81 -3.86 2.33
N ASN A 173 -14.66 -2.87 3.20
CA ASN A 173 -15.74 -2.01 3.67
C ASN A 173 -15.82 -0.68 2.89
N ARG A 174 -14.93 -0.47 1.91
CA ARG A 174 -14.92 0.72 1.04
C ARG A 174 -14.81 2.02 1.81
N ARG A 175 -13.85 2.11 2.73
CA ARG A 175 -13.65 3.27 3.60
C ARG A 175 -12.20 3.39 4.05
N VAL A 176 -11.82 4.56 4.54
CA VAL A 176 -10.58 4.76 5.30
C VAL A 176 -10.95 5.03 6.75
N LEU A 177 -10.39 4.27 7.68
CA LEU A 177 -10.52 4.53 9.11
C LEU A 177 -9.37 5.42 9.57
N TYR A 178 -9.69 6.34 10.47
CA TYR A 178 -8.75 7.27 11.08
C TYR A 178 -8.70 7.10 12.59
N PHE A 179 -7.49 7.09 13.14
CA PHE A 179 -7.20 7.08 14.56
C PHE A 179 -6.38 8.32 14.89
N GLU A 180 -6.82 9.12 15.88
CA GLU A 180 -6.14 10.35 16.32
C GLU A 180 -4.76 10.09 16.92
N SER A 181 -4.54 8.86 17.41
CA SER A 181 -3.24 8.36 17.84
C SER A 181 -3.03 6.92 17.42
N ILE A 182 -1.77 6.51 17.19
CA ILE A 182 -1.46 5.09 16.94
C ILE A 182 -1.87 4.28 18.18
N PRO A 183 -2.82 3.33 18.05
CA PRO A 183 -3.32 2.58 19.19
C PRO A 183 -2.24 1.74 19.89
N THR A 184 -2.28 1.73 21.21
CA THR A 184 -1.42 0.90 22.06
C THR A 184 -2.17 -0.27 22.70
N GLU A 185 -3.50 -0.31 22.52
CA GLU A 185 -4.37 -1.38 23.01
C GLU A 185 -5.08 -2.06 21.85
N SER A 186 -5.26 -3.36 21.96
CA SER A 186 -5.98 -4.15 20.96
C SER A 186 -7.45 -3.78 20.90
N TYR A 187 -8.04 -3.95 19.71
CA TYR A 187 -9.44 -3.70 19.42
C TYR A 187 -9.87 -2.25 19.69
N ALA A 188 -8.96 -1.30 19.53
CA ALA A 188 -9.28 0.12 19.62
C ALA A 188 -10.30 0.52 18.55
N ALA A 189 -11.19 1.46 18.88
CA ALA A 189 -12.11 2.06 17.93
C ALA A 189 -11.42 3.16 17.12
N ALA A 190 -11.73 3.24 15.83
CA ALA A 190 -11.39 4.41 15.02
C ALA A 190 -12.20 5.63 15.48
N ASP A 191 -11.58 6.81 15.35
CA ASP A 191 -12.20 8.08 15.74
C ASP A 191 -13.07 8.65 14.65
N GLN A 192 -12.68 8.47 13.37
CA GLN A 192 -13.42 8.97 12.21
C GLN A 192 -13.31 8.02 11.01
N VAL A 193 -14.18 8.24 10.03
CA VAL A 193 -14.27 7.46 8.79
C VAL A 193 -14.34 8.39 7.58
N ILE A 194 -13.65 8.00 6.49
CA ILE A 194 -13.70 8.67 5.18
C ILE A 194 -14.35 7.74 4.17
N GLY A 195 -15.19 8.29 3.28
CA GLY A 195 -15.85 7.55 2.21
C GLY A 195 -17.17 6.90 2.59
N LYS A 196 -17.61 7.09 3.84
CA LYS A 196 -18.92 6.63 4.36
C LYS A 196 -19.51 7.65 5.31
N PRO A 197 -20.86 7.75 5.40
CA PRO A 197 -21.51 8.63 6.36
C PRO A 197 -21.28 8.23 7.82
N GLY A 198 -20.99 6.95 8.07
CA GLY A 198 -20.78 6.40 9.41
C GLY A 198 -20.07 5.05 9.38
N PHE A 199 -19.72 4.56 10.57
CA PHE A 199 -18.95 3.31 10.72
C PHE A 199 -19.70 2.05 10.33
N GLU A 200 -21.03 2.05 10.43
CA GLU A 200 -21.86 0.85 10.21
C GLU A 200 -22.42 0.78 8.78
N GLU A 201 -22.10 1.79 7.96
CA GLU A 201 -22.61 1.91 6.61
C GLU A 201 -22.01 0.84 5.68
N ARG A 202 -22.89 0.09 5.03
CA ARG A 202 -22.55 -0.98 4.08
C ARG A 202 -23.02 -0.71 2.65
N ASP A 203 -23.68 0.44 2.43
CA ASP A 203 -24.20 0.76 1.10
C ASP A 203 -23.07 0.80 0.07
N TYR A 204 -23.22 0.02 -0.98
CA TYR A 204 -22.31 -0.03 -2.11
C TYR A 204 -22.68 0.93 -3.23
N ASP A 205 -23.91 1.43 -3.21
CA ASP A 205 -24.45 2.37 -4.20
C ASP A 205 -24.34 3.83 -3.75
N HIS A 206 -23.44 4.10 -2.78
CA HIS A 206 -23.15 5.45 -2.31
C HIS A 206 -22.77 6.37 -3.47
N GLU A 207 -23.24 7.63 -3.46
CA GLU A 207 -22.97 8.61 -4.53
C GLU A 207 -21.49 8.81 -4.85
N ASP A 208 -20.64 8.68 -3.84
CA ASP A 208 -19.19 8.83 -3.94
C ASP A 208 -18.46 7.57 -3.47
N PRO A 209 -18.64 6.45 -4.17
CA PRO A 209 -18.01 5.22 -3.77
C PRO A 209 -16.50 5.34 -3.87
N ILE A 210 -15.80 4.78 -2.87
CA ILE A 210 -14.36 4.60 -2.92
C ILE A 210 -14.03 3.11 -2.72
N TRP A 211 -12.89 2.67 -3.27
CA TRP A 211 -12.34 1.34 -3.02
C TRP A 211 -10.85 1.48 -2.71
N PRO A 212 -10.52 1.99 -1.51
CA PRO A 212 -9.17 2.40 -1.18
C PRO A 212 -8.25 1.20 -1.00
N TYR A 213 -7.09 1.22 -1.63
CA TYR A 213 -6.01 0.25 -1.40
C TYR A 213 -4.84 0.87 -0.64
N SER A 214 -4.60 2.15 -0.82
CA SER A 214 -3.62 2.86 -0.02
C SER A 214 -4.11 4.27 0.34
N VAL A 215 -3.55 4.80 1.39
CA VAL A 215 -3.69 6.19 1.81
C VAL A 215 -2.30 6.72 2.15
N LYS A 216 -2.00 7.95 1.71
CA LYS A 216 -0.76 8.67 2.02
C LYS A 216 -1.09 10.12 2.31
N ILE A 217 -0.29 10.74 3.18
CA ILE A 217 -0.39 12.18 3.45
C ILE A 217 0.98 12.78 3.27
N SER A 218 1.04 13.88 2.51
CA SER A 218 2.28 14.62 2.32
C SER A 218 2.64 15.43 3.58
N PRO A 219 3.90 15.86 3.74
CA PRO A 219 4.30 16.77 4.83
C PRO A 219 3.50 18.06 4.87
N GLU A 220 2.98 18.51 3.72
CA GLU A 220 2.15 19.73 3.60
C GLU A 220 0.66 19.48 3.90
N GLY A 221 0.28 18.23 4.22
CA GLY A 221 -1.09 17.86 4.57
C GLY A 221 -1.98 17.46 3.39
N VAL A 222 -1.44 17.26 2.19
CA VAL A 222 -2.22 16.73 1.06
C VAL A 222 -2.43 15.23 1.26
N MET A 223 -3.69 14.79 1.22
CA MET A 223 -4.04 13.37 1.27
C MET A 223 -4.20 12.80 -0.13
N ALA A 224 -3.62 11.63 -0.37
CA ALA A 224 -3.86 10.80 -1.55
C ALA A 224 -4.48 9.47 -1.12
N VAL A 225 -5.62 9.11 -1.71
CA VAL A 225 -6.24 7.78 -1.58
C VAL A 225 -6.19 7.11 -2.94
N THR A 226 -5.55 5.94 -2.99
CA THR A 226 -5.52 5.10 -4.20
C THR A 226 -6.82 4.31 -4.29
N ASP A 227 -7.69 4.74 -5.18
CA ASP A 227 -9.02 4.16 -5.41
C ASP A 227 -8.95 3.17 -6.59
N THR A 228 -8.41 2.00 -6.29
CA THR A 228 -7.93 1.03 -7.27
C THR A 228 -9.02 0.50 -8.19
N GLN A 229 -10.20 0.18 -7.66
CA GLN A 229 -11.32 -0.38 -8.44
C GLN A 229 -11.93 0.65 -9.39
N TYR A 230 -11.77 1.94 -9.09
CA TYR A 230 -12.21 3.04 -9.94
C TYR A 230 -11.07 3.62 -10.80
N TYR A 231 -9.89 2.98 -10.75
CA TYR A 231 -8.73 3.34 -11.58
C TYR A 231 -8.36 4.81 -11.46
N ARG A 232 -8.32 5.33 -10.22
CA ARG A 232 -8.07 6.75 -9.94
C ARG A 232 -7.33 6.96 -8.63
N ILE A 233 -6.74 8.14 -8.50
CA ILE A 233 -6.24 8.65 -7.23
C ILE A 233 -7.12 9.82 -6.84
N LEU A 234 -7.59 9.83 -5.60
CA LEU A 234 -8.34 10.91 -4.99
C LEU A 234 -7.37 11.77 -4.17
N LEU A 235 -7.37 13.09 -4.40
CA LEU A 235 -6.54 14.03 -3.67
C LEU A 235 -7.40 15.05 -2.92
N TRP A 236 -7.13 15.23 -1.63
CA TRP A 236 -7.59 16.34 -0.81
C TRP A 236 -6.41 17.24 -0.52
N LYS A 237 -6.56 18.56 -0.77
CA LYS A 237 -5.51 19.57 -0.51
C LYS A 237 -5.21 19.72 0.98
N ASP A 238 -6.19 19.40 1.81
CA ASP A 238 -6.09 19.32 3.26
C ASP A 238 -6.79 18.03 3.72
N TRP A 239 -6.04 17.10 4.29
CA TRP A 239 -6.57 15.81 4.73
C TRP A 239 -7.71 15.92 5.74
N THR A 240 -7.77 17.01 6.52
CA THR A 240 -8.81 17.21 7.54
C THR A 240 -10.19 17.42 6.91
N THR A 241 -10.26 17.84 5.65
CA THR A 241 -11.52 18.03 4.92
C THR A 241 -12.10 16.71 4.40
N ALA A 242 -11.30 15.65 4.34
CA ALA A 242 -11.72 14.37 3.78
C ALA A 242 -12.86 13.67 4.55
N PHE A 243 -13.08 14.06 5.81
CA PHE A 243 -14.18 13.53 6.62
C PHE A 243 -15.55 14.08 6.24
N GLN A 244 -15.60 15.21 5.53
CA GLN A 244 -16.83 15.94 5.25
C GLN A 244 -17.01 16.30 3.79
N GLN A 245 -15.93 16.23 3.00
CA GLN A 245 -15.92 16.68 1.61
C GLN A 245 -15.38 15.60 0.67
N LYS A 246 -15.87 15.65 -0.57
CA LYS A 246 -15.27 14.91 -1.68
C LYS A 246 -13.84 15.38 -1.92
N ALA A 247 -13.04 14.54 -2.60
CA ALA A 247 -11.70 14.93 -3.02
C ALA A 247 -11.73 16.20 -3.89
N ASP A 248 -10.72 17.05 -3.73
CA ASP A 248 -10.56 18.27 -4.53
C ASP A 248 -10.13 17.96 -5.95
N VAL A 249 -9.33 16.91 -6.13
CA VAL A 249 -8.73 16.54 -7.43
C VAL A 249 -8.78 15.03 -7.62
N ILE A 250 -8.95 14.61 -8.86
CA ILE A 250 -8.82 13.21 -9.28
C ILE A 250 -7.78 13.07 -10.38
N ILE A 251 -7.00 11.99 -10.30
CA ILE A 251 -6.03 11.58 -11.32
C ILE A 251 -6.50 10.25 -11.90
N GLY A 252 -6.32 10.03 -13.20
CA GLY A 252 -6.62 8.77 -13.86
C GLY A 252 -8.01 8.68 -14.47
N GLN A 253 -8.92 9.59 -14.11
CA GLN A 253 -10.27 9.69 -14.67
C GLN A 253 -10.60 11.15 -15.03
N ALA A 254 -11.44 11.34 -16.04
CA ALA A 254 -11.83 12.68 -16.50
C ALA A 254 -12.84 13.36 -15.55
N SER A 255 -13.60 12.59 -14.79
CA SER A 255 -14.61 13.10 -13.83
C SER A 255 -14.81 12.10 -12.69
N PHE A 256 -15.47 12.53 -11.61
CA PHE A 256 -15.81 11.66 -10.48
C PHE A 256 -16.70 10.46 -10.86
N ALA A 257 -17.51 10.61 -11.90
CA ALA A 257 -18.34 9.52 -12.44
C ALA A 257 -17.53 8.50 -13.27
N GLY A 258 -16.30 8.82 -13.66
CA GLY A 258 -15.42 7.93 -14.42
C GLY A 258 -14.95 6.74 -13.57
N ASN A 259 -15.01 5.54 -14.13
CA ASN A 259 -14.65 4.30 -13.46
C ASN A 259 -14.05 3.26 -14.43
N GLY A 260 -13.61 3.70 -15.59
CA GLY A 260 -13.10 2.81 -16.64
C GLY A 260 -11.59 2.64 -16.60
N GLN A 261 -11.12 1.40 -16.68
CA GLN A 261 -9.73 1.10 -16.95
C GLN A 261 -9.23 1.92 -18.13
N ASN A 262 -8.15 2.68 -17.94
CA ASN A 262 -7.62 3.60 -18.95
C ASN A 262 -8.70 4.52 -19.57
N GLN A 263 -9.69 4.95 -18.77
CA GLN A 263 -10.84 5.74 -19.26
C GLN A 263 -11.57 5.07 -20.42
N PHE A 264 -11.74 3.73 -20.34
CA PHE A 264 -12.28 2.85 -21.39
C PHE A 264 -11.45 2.79 -22.68
N GLY A 265 -10.24 3.37 -22.68
CA GLY A 265 -9.32 3.30 -23.80
C GLY A 265 -8.61 1.96 -23.93
N TRP A 266 -8.30 1.53 -25.15
CA TRP A 266 -7.52 0.33 -25.44
C TRP A 266 -6.04 0.46 -25.01
N PHE A 267 -5.51 1.65 -25.04
CA PHE A 267 -4.13 1.96 -24.69
C PHE A 267 -4.09 2.98 -23.56
N PRO A 268 -3.14 2.86 -22.63
CA PRO A 268 -2.94 3.86 -21.61
C PRO A 268 -2.47 5.19 -22.23
N GLN A 269 -2.76 6.28 -21.53
CA GLN A 269 -2.29 7.63 -21.83
C GLN A 269 -1.58 8.19 -20.58
N ALA A 270 -0.96 9.35 -20.68
CA ALA A 270 -0.28 9.97 -19.55
C ALA A 270 -1.21 10.34 -18.37
N ASN A 271 -2.51 10.47 -18.64
CA ASN A 271 -3.56 10.82 -17.68
C ASN A 271 -4.52 9.67 -17.35
N THR A 272 -4.17 8.42 -17.67
CA THR A 272 -5.04 7.26 -17.40
C THR A 272 -4.36 6.26 -16.47
N LEU A 273 -5.16 5.49 -15.73
CA LEU A 273 -4.68 4.48 -14.79
C LEU A 273 -5.37 3.13 -15.01
N ASN A 274 -4.67 2.07 -14.60
CA ASN A 274 -5.18 0.72 -14.61
C ASN A 274 -4.62 -0.06 -13.40
N TRP A 275 -5.50 -0.52 -12.49
CA TRP A 275 -5.10 -1.23 -11.29
C TRP A 275 -3.94 -0.54 -10.57
N CYS A 276 -4.09 0.75 -10.26
CA CYS A 276 -3.15 1.47 -9.42
C CYS A 276 -3.24 0.94 -7.97
N TYR A 277 -2.10 0.68 -7.35
CA TYR A 277 -2.10 0.08 -6.00
C TYR A 277 -1.54 0.99 -4.92
N ASP A 278 -0.65 1.92 -5.25
CA ASP A 278 -0.04 2.80 -4.26
C ASP A 278 0.41 4.12 -4.86
N THR A 279 0.63 5.09 -3.98
CA THR A 279 1.21 6.40 -4.28
C THR A 279 2.32 6.72 -3.30
N CYS A 280 3.24 7.61 -3.71
CA CYS A 280 4.29 8.11 -2.85
C CYS A 280 4.53 9.59 -3.12
N PHE A 281 4.39 10.43 -2.10
CA PHE A 281 4.83 11.82 -2.18
C PHE A 281 6.35 11.87 -2.09
N TYR A 282 6.97 12.62 -2.99
CA TYR A 282 8.40 12.85 -2.95
C TYR A 282 8.71 14.29 -3.35
N ARG A 283 9.42 15.01 -2.49
CA ARG A 283 9.61 16.47 -2.64
C ARG A 283 8.26 17.16 -2.84
N LYS A 284 8.07 17.89 -3.96
CA LYS A 284 6.81 18.58 -4.30
C LYS A 284 5.91 17.76 -5.25
N GLY A 285 6.32 16.55 -5.58
CA GLY A 285 5.65 15.72 -6.59
C GLY A 285 5.01 14.47 -6.03
N LEU A 286 4.46 13.68 -6.95
CA LEU A 286 3.72 12.46 -6.64
C LEU A 286 4.12 11.34 -7.60
N TRP A 287 4.49 10.18 -7.06
CA TRP A 287 4.57 8.93 -7.78
C TRP A 287 3.25 8.17 -7.69
N VAL A 288 2.85 7.53 -8.79
CA VAL A 288 1.68 6.63 -8.84
C VAL A 288 2.11 5.28 -9.42
N ALA A 289 1.90 4.21 -8.67
CA ALA A 289 2.11 2.85 -9.15
C ALA A 289 0.94 2.40 -10.03
N ASP A 290 1.06 2.58 -11.34
CA ASP A 290 0.08 2.18 -12.36
C ASP A 290 0.36 0.74 -12.82
N THR A 291 0.09 -0.20 -11.90
CA THR A 291 0.54 -1.59 -11.96
C THR A 291 -0.06 -2.36 -13.13
N GLY A 292 -1.33 -2.13 -13.44
CA GLY A 292 -1.99 -2.80 -14.58
C GLY A 292 -1.43 -2.39 -15.94
N ASN A 293 -0.78 -1.23 -16.03
CA ASN A 293 -0.05 -0.78 -17.21
C ASN A 293 1.47 -1.04 -17.11
N SER A 294 1.93 -1.71 -16.03
CA SER A 294 3.34 -2.05 -15.79
C SER A 294 4.27 -0.83 -15.81
N ARG A 295 3.86 0.26 -15.14
CA ARG A 295 4.59 1.52 -15.09
C ARG A 295 4.39 2.25 -13.77
N ALA A 296 5.28 3.18 -13.45
CA ALA A 296 5.05 4.21 -12.44
C ALA A 296 4.99 5.58 -13.14
N LEU A 297 4.00 6.38 -12.80
CA LEU A 297 3.83 7.73 -13.31
C LEU A 297 4.40 8.74 -12.31
N TRP A 298 5.04 9.78 -12.80
CA TRP A 298 5.58 10.88 -12.02
C TRP A 298 4.93 12.21 -12.39
N PHE A 299 4.49 12.93 -11.36
CA PHE A 299 4.02 14.31 -11.43
C PHE A 299 5.03 15.19 -10.70
N ASP A 300 5.64 16.15 -11.38
CA ASP A 300 6.67 17.06 -10.83
C ASP A 300 6.13 17.96 -9.71
N GLN A 301 4.83 18.22 -9.73
CA GLN A 301 4.07 18.91 -8.70
C GLN A 301 2.83 18.07 -8.39
N ILE A 302 2.39 18.10 -7.14
CA ILE A 302 1.10 17.50 -6.77
C ILE A 302 0.02 18.11 -7.67
N PRO A 303 -0.78 17.28 -8.40
CA PRO A 303 -1.81 17.79 -9.30
C PRO A 303 -2.86 18.67 -8.59
N GLU A 304 -3.15 19.82 -9.18
CA GLU A 304 -4.17 20.76 -8.68
C GLU A 304 -5.44 20.77 -9.52
N SER A 305 -5.43 20.07 -10.67
CA SER A 305 -6.57 19.94 -11.58
C SER A 305 -6.88 18.50 -11.88
N HIS A 306 -8.15 18.22 -12.17
CA HIS A 306 -8.59 16.87 -12.56
C HIS A 306 -7.87 16.41 -13.83
N ASN A 307 -7.64 15.10 -13.89
CA ASN A 307 -7.16 14.40 -15.08
C ASN A 307 -5.85 14.96 -15.67
N ARG A 308 -5.00 15.57 -14.84
CA ARG A 308 -3.69 16.08 -15.27
C ARG A 308 -2.87 14.92 -15.84
N GLU A 309 -2.15 15.19 -16.94
CA GLU A 309 -1.16 14.27 -17.49
C GLU A 309 0.08 14.20 -16.59
N ALA A 310 0.63 13.00 -16.45
CA ALA A 310 1.91 12.80 -15.80
C ALA A 310 3.04 13.44 -16.61
N ASP A 311 4.02 14.00 -15.93
CA ASP A 311 5.16 14.66 -16.54
C ASP A 311 6.19 13.65 -17.05
N ASN A 312 6.30 12.50 -16.36
CA ASN A 312 7.24 11.44 -16.68
C ASN A 312 6.70 10.06 -16.28
N LEU A 313 7.37 9.02 -16.74
CA LEU A 313 7.05 7.64 -16.39
C LEU A 313 8.32 6.77 -16.28
N LEU A 314 8.20 5.69 -15.52
CA LEU A 314 9.20 4.64 -15.37
C LEU A 314 8.59 3.29 -15.72
N GLY A 315 9.35 2.39 -16.36
CA GLY A 315 8.93 1.03 -16.68
C GLY A 315 8.44 0.81 -18.12
N GLN A 316 8.10 1.88 -18.84
CA GLN A 316 7.68 1.84 -20.25
C GLN A 316 8.48 2.88 -21.06
N ASP A 317 8.55 2.73 -22.39
CA ASP A 317 9.27 3.71 -23.24
C ASP A 317 8.41 4.94 -23.55
N ASN A 318 7.08 4.80 -23.50
CA ASN A 318 6.14 5.89 -23.72
C ASN A 318 4.81 5.65 -22.99
N SER A 319 3.97 6.66 -22.90
CA SER A 319 2.72 6.62 -22.15
C SER A 319 1.67 5.65 -22.69
N SER A 320 1.74 5.28 -23.97
CA SER A 320 0.78 4.33 -24.59
C SER A 320 1.23 2.87 -24.54
N ASP A 321 2.42 2.58 -24.05
CA ASP A 321 2.91 1.23 -23.86
C ASP A 321 2.35 0.59 -22.56
N ARG A 322 1.98 -0.69 -22.64
CA ARG A 322 1.53 -1.50 -21.51
C ARG A 322 2.16 -2.90 -21.46
N GLN A 323 3.10 -3.17 -22.34
CA GLN A 323 3.74 -4.48 -22.38
C GLN A 323 4.75 -4.62 -21.23
N ARG A 324 4.76 -5.80 -20.60
CA ARG A 324 5.86 -6.15 -19.69
C ARG A 324 7.14 -6.19 -20.50
N LYS A 325 8.00 -5.18 -20.38
CA LYS A 325 9.29 -5.18 -21.04
C LYS A 325 10.26 -6.07 -20.30
N GLN A 326 10.62 -7.18 -20.93
CA GLN A 326 11.65 -8.11 -20.45
C GLN A 326 13.09 -7.55 -20.63
N LYS A 327 13.27 -6.26 -20.80
CA LYS A 327 14.60 -5.68 -21.04
C LYS A 327 15.56 -5.76 -19.86
N TYR A 328 15.04 -5.94 -18.66
CA TYR A 328 15.83 -6.46 -17.55
C TYR A 328 15.66 -7.97 -17.59
N HIS A 329 16.69 -8.76 -17.76
CA HIS A 329 16.70 -10.23 -17.74
C HIS A 329 16.14 -10.72 -16.38
N LEU A 330 14.85 -10.59 -16.21
CA LEU A 330 14.12 -11.18 -15.09
C LEU A 330 13.74 -12.58 -15.55
N ASP A 331 14.36 -13.57 -14.94
CA ASP A 331 13.88 -14.93 -15.04
C ASP A 331 12.36 -14.93 -14.75
N ASN A 332 11.56 -15.42 -15.69
CA ASN A 332 10.09 -15.40 -15.68
C ASN A 332 9.44 -16.04 -14.45
N ARG A 333 10.22 -16.53 -13.49
CA ARG A 333 9.76 -17.22 -12.29
C ARG A 333 9.93 -16.39 -11.01
N ARG A 334 10.55 -15.19 -11.05
CA ARG A 334 10.84 -14.40 -9.85
C ARG A 334 10.42 -12.96 -10.05
N GLN A 335 9.46 -12.50 -9.24
CA GLN A 335 9.07 -11.09 -9.22
C GLN A 335 10.12 -10.28 -8.44
N SER A 336 10.45 -9.10 -8.95
CA SER A 336 11.39 -8.18 -8.32
C SER A 336 10.64 -6.98 -7.74
N VAL A 337 11.11 -6.50 -6.61
CA VAL A 337 10.69 -5.21 -6.03
C VAL A 337 11.70 -4.16 -6.46
N LEU A 338 11.23 -3.08 -7.04
CA LEU A 338 12.03 -1.88 -7.28
C LEU A 338 11.95 -0.98 -6.04
N ALA A 339 13.07 -0.79 -5.37
CA ALA A 339 13.17 0.20 -4.30
C ALA A 339 14.03 1.37 -4.78
N PHE A 340 13.55 2.59 -4.52
CA PHE A 340 14.29 3.80 -4.79
C PHE A 340 15.11 4.13 -3.53
N SER A 341 16.43 3.98 -3.58
CA SER A 341 17.32 4.47 -2.54
C SER A 341 17.50 5.97 -2.72
N ASP A 342 17.32 6.78 -1.71
CA ASP A 342 17.40 8.26 -1.66
C ASP A 342 16.04 8.99 -1.74
N LEU A 343 14.94 8.32 -1.38
CA LEU A 343 13.62 8.96 -1.27
C LEU A 343 13.37 9.61 0.12
N TYR A 344 14.39 9.64 1.03
CA TYR A 344 14.33 10.31 2.33
C TYR A 344 15.61 11.07 2.63
#